data_a039edce547e8ef13e38dbf056451239
#
_entry.id   a039edce547e8ef13e38dbf056451239
#
_cell.length_a   1.000
_cell.length_b   1.000
_cell.length_c   1.000
_cell.angle_alpha   90.00
_cell.angle_beta   90.00
_cell.angle_gamma   90.00
#
_symmetry.space_group_name_H-M   'P 1'
#
loop_
_entity.id
_entity.type
_entity.pdbx_description
1 polymer ?
#
loop_
_entity_poly.entity_id
_entity_poly.type
_entity_poly.pdbx_seq_one_letter_code
_entity_poly.pdbx_strand_id
1 'polypeptide(L)'
;MKINPELWKQDLPAFKEKTDAFYRGEVPKNQYKGFSGFYGSYAQKGGKASMLRLRMTAGRVTKEKMAFVTDSIRKYNINHLHFTTCQTIQLHDLQPEVLYPVMENALSHNIVTMGGGGDFPRNVMCPPLSGVEQGEYFNVLPYAEIAGEYLMNFIKAEKMPRKLKVCFSNSPKNFTHATFRDLGFVANENGKFDVYSAGGLGNNYKMGVKVAENVEPNKILFYIKAMWLTFRTYGNYENRGKARTRYMQEALGGTENYAKAYNEKLQEVFASGEDLNIEPQSLE
;
A
#
# COMPACT_ATOMS: atom_id res chain seq x y z
N MET A 1 7.22 7.47 12.15
CA MET A 1 6.72 8.86 11.93
C MET A 1 5.21 8.81 11.96
N LYS A 2 4.55 9.47 12.90
CA LYS A 2 3.08 9.49 12.94
C LYS A 2 2.53 10.24 11.73
N ILE A 3 1.46 9.73 11.14
CA ILE A 3 0.74 10.41 10.06
C ILE A 3 0.35 11.81 10.55
N ASN A 4 0.70 12.85 9.79
CA ASN A 4 0.23 14.21 10.08
C ASN A 4 -1.16 14.39 9.44
N PRO A 5 -2.26 14.38 10.21
CA PRO A 5 -3.61 14.48 9.66
C PRO A 5 -3.85 15.77 8.88
N GLU A 6 -3.27 16.87 9.30
CA GLU A 6 -3.46 18.20 8.68
C GLU A 6 -2.92 18.22 7.24
N LEU A 7 -1.82 17.50 6.97
CA LEU A 7 -1.27 17.39 5.61
C LEU A 7 -2.26 16.75 4.63
N TRP A 8 -3.12 15.86 5.11
CA TRP A 8 -4.11 15.14 4.30
C TRP A 8 -5.46 15.82 4.28
N LYS A 9 -5.81 16.53 5.36
CA LYS A 9 -7.09 17.23 5.50
C LYS A 9 -7.26 18.34 4.46
N GLN A 10 -6.18 19.07 4.14
CA GLN A 10 -6.22 20.16 3.16
C GLN A 10 -6.63 19.73 1.73
N ASP A 11 -6.54 18.45 1.40
CA ASP A 11 -6.96 17.94 0.09
C ASP A 11 -8.47 17.60 0.03
N LEU A 12 -9.14 17.46 1.19
CA LEU A 12 -10.52 16.99 1.26
C LEU A 12 -11.55 17.95 0.66
N PRO A 13 -11.43 19.30 0.75
CA PRO A 13 -12.36 20.20 0.10
C PRO A 13 -12.45 19.99 -1.42
N ALA A 14 -11.31 19.82 -2.10
CA ALA A 14 -11.28 19.53 -3.54
C ALA A 14 -11.93 18.18 -3.88
N PHE A 15 -11.79 17.18 -3.01
CA PHE A 15 -12.48 15.91 -3.16
C PHE A 15 -14.01 16.09 -3.05
N LYS A 16 -14.47 16.84 -2.06
CA LYS A 16 -15.91 17.11 -1.86
C LYS A 16 -16.52 17.78 -3.08
N GLU A 17 -15.93 18.90 -3.51
CA GLU A 17 -16.40 19.66 -4.67
C GLU A 17 -16.54 18.79 -5.92
N LYS A 18 -15.50 18.03 -6.26
CA LYS A 18 -15.51 17.19 -7.46
C LYS A 18 -16.43 15.97 -7.33
N THR A 19 -16.63 15.46 -6.11
CA THR A 19 -17.59 14.40 -5.83
C THR A 19 -19.02 14.91 -6.03
N ASP A 20 -19.34 16.07 -5.47
CA ASP A 20 -20.66 16.70 -5.63
C ASP A 20 -20.95 16.97 -7.13
N ALA A 21 -19.98 17.52 -7.87
CA ALA A 21 -20.10 17.75 -9.31
C ALA A 21 -20.32 16.44 -10.10
N PHE A 22 -19.63 15.37 -9.73
CA PHE A 22 -19.83 14.05 -10.36
C PHE A 22 -21.25 13.53 -10.14
N TYR A 23 -21.77 13.62 -8.93
CA TYR A 23 -23.13 13.14 -8.62
C TYR A 23 -24.23 14.03 -9.20
N ARG A 24 -23.94 15.30 -9.52
CA ARG A 24 -24.83 16.16 -10.34
C ARG A 24 -24.73 15.87 -11.84
N GLY A 25 -23.83 14.95 -12.27
CA GLY A 25 -23.66 14.60 -13.69
C GLY A 25 -22.73 15.54 -14.48
N GLU A 26 -22.04 16.47 -13.83
CA GLU A 26 -21.16 17.47 -14.45
C GLU A 26 -19.76 16.90 -14.80
N VAL A 27 -19.35 15.81 -14.16
CA VAL A 27 -18.04 15.16 -14.36
C VAL A 27 -18.21 13.75 -14.94
N PRO A 28 -17.55 13.40 -16.05
CA PRO A 28 -17.60 12.07 -16.63
C PRO A 28 -17.02 11.00 -15.70
N LYS A 29 -17.60 9.79 -15.70
CA LYS A 29 -17.23 8.68 -14.81
C LYS A 29 -15.75 8.28 -14.88
N ASN A 30 -15.16 8.27 -16.06
CA ASN A 30 -13.74 7.95 -16.26
C ASN A 30 -12.82 9.00 -15.62
N GLN A 31 -13.17 10.27 -15.77
CA GLN A 31 -12.44 11.38 -15.16
C GLN A 31 -12.56 11.35 -13.63
N TYR A 32 -13.78 11.15 -13.11
CA TYR A 32 -14.00 11.03 -11.66
C TYR A 32 -13.25 9.84 -11.07
N LYS A 33 -13.26 8.68 -11.74
CA LYS A 33 -12.54 7.48 -11.31
C LYS A 33 -11.03 7.70 -11.17
N GLY A 34 -10.43 8.43 -12.11
CA GLY A 34 -9.01 8.79 -12.06
C GLY A 34 -8.68 9.67 -10.85
N PHE A 35 -9.53 10.62 -10.57
CA PHE A 35 -9.40 11.55 -9.45
C PHE A 35 -9.72 10.89 -8.09
N SER A 36 -10.92 10.30 -7.94
CA SER A 36 -11.38 9.73 -6.67
C SER A 36 -10.53 8.56 -6.18
N GLY A 37 -9.86 7.87 -7.10
CA GLY A 37 -8.93 6.79 -6.76
C GLY A 37 -7.77 7.24 -5.87
N PHE A 38 -7.27 8.47 -6.02
CA PHE A 38 -6.29 9.05 -5.11
C PHE A 38 -6.80 9.07 -3.68
N TYR A 39 -8.05 9.46 -3.49
CA TYR A 39 -8.70 9.55 -2.17
C TYR A 39 -9.17 8.20 -1.61
N GLY A 40 -8.92 7.10 -2.34
CA GLY A 40 -9.36 5.76 -1.94
C GLY A 40 -10.84 5.49 -2.17
N SER A 41 -11.53 6.36 -2.91
CA SER A 41 -12.95 6.26 -3.20
C SER A 41 -13.21 5.88 -4.66
N TYR A 42 -14.28 5.13 -4.89
CA TYR A 42 -14.76 4.79 -6.22
C TYR A 42 -16.29 4.75 -6.25
N ALA A 43 -16.88 5.42 -7.24
CA ALA A 43 -18.29 5.25 -7.55
C ALA A 43 -18.57 3.79 -7.91
N GLN A 44 -19.58 3.20 -7.29
CA GLN A 44 -20.02 1.83 -7.49
C GLN A 44 -20.82 1.65 -8.77
N LYS A 45 -21.10 0.40 -9.12
CA LYS A 45 -21.94 0.09 -10.28
C LYS A 45 -23.33 0.69 -10.08
N GLY A 46 -23.84 1.39 -11.10
CA GLY A 46 -25.12 2.15 -10.98
C GLY A 46 -24.95 3.64 -10.66
N GLY A 47 -23.78 4.08 -10.17
CA GLY A 47 -23.46 5.52 -10.02
C GLY A 47 -24.23 6.27 -8.92
N LYS A 48 -24.92 5.55 -8.03
CA LYS A 48 -25.71 6.15 -6.94
C LYS A 48 -24.97 6.21 -5.60
N ALA A 49 -23.96 5.40 -5.42
CA ALA A 49 -23.20 5.28 -4.19
C ALA A 49 -21.72 5.07 -4.46
N SER A 50 -20.90 5.24 -3.45
CA SER A 50 -19.44 5.02 -3.51
C SER A 50 -18.96 3.99 -2.51
N MET A 51 -17.81 3.41 -2.82
CA MET A 51 -16.97 2.66 -1.89
C MET A 51 -15.84 3.56 -1.38
N LEU A 52 -15.54 3.50 -0.11
CA LEU A 52 -14.39 4.15 0.52
C LEU A 52 -13.46 3.11 1.15
N ARG A 53 -12.16 3.25 0.94
CA ARG A 53 -11.15 2.35 1.50
C ARG A 53 -10.37 3.03 2.61
N LEU A 54 -10.43 2.44 3.79
CA LEU A 54 -9.69 2.84 4.98
C LEU A 54 -8.37 2.06 5.01
N ARG A 55 -7.24 2.77 5.04
CA ARG A 55 -5.92 2.13 5.15
C ARG A 55 -5.70 1.75 6.62
N MET A 56 -5.32 0.51 6.83
CA MET A 56 -4.91 -0.02 8.15
C MET A 56 -3.47 -0.46 8.03
N THR A 57 -2.54 0.39 8.44
CA THR A 57 -1.10 0.13 8.30
C THR A 57 -0.75 -1.23 8.89
N ALA A 58 -0.06 -2.06 8.12
CA ALA A 58 0.28 -3.44 8.46
C ALA A 58 -0.93 -4.34 8.83
N GLY A 59 -2.15 -3.91 8.50
CA GLY A 59 -3.37 -4.60 8.90
C GLY A 59 -3.77 -4.40 10.36
N ARG A 60 -3.03 -3.56 11.12
CA ARG A 60 -3.29 -3.35 12.55
C ARG A 60 -4.52 -2.47 12.76
N VAL A 61 -5.51 -3.02 13.44
CA VAL A 61 -6.74 -2.33 13.82
C VAL A 61 -6.79 -2.23 15.35
N THR A 62 -6.53 -1.02 15.88
CA THR A 62 -6.65 -0.76 17.32
C THR A 62 -8.11 -0.65 17.74
N LYS A 63 -8.38 -0.64 19.06
CA LYS A 63 -9.72 -0.46 19.61
C LYS A 63 -10.35 0.85 19.15
N GLU A 64 -9.56 1.93 19.10
CA GLU A 64 -9.99 3.27 18.68
C GLU A 64 -10.37 3.28 17.19
N LYS A 65 -9.56 2.62 16.34
CA LYS A 65 -9.87 2.48 14.90
C LYS A 65 -11.13 1.63 14.69
N MET A 66 -11.30 0.56 15.45
CA MET A 66 -12.51 -0.26 15.37
C MET A 66 -13.74 0.50 15.87
N ALA A 67 -13.62 1.27 16.97
CA ALA A 67 -14.68 2.14 17.46
C ALA A 67 -15.10 3.14 16.36
N PHE A 68 -14.16 3.85 15.74
CA PHE A 68 -14.45 4.73 14.60
C PHE A 68 -15.23 4.02 13.48
N VAL A 69 -14.81 2.80 13.10
CA VAL A 69 -15.50 2.04 12.04
C VAL A 69 -16.94 1.70 12.46
N THR A 70 -17.14 1.19 13.68
CA THR A 70 -18.46 0.81 14.19
C THR A 70 -19.38 2.01 14.38
N ASP A 71 -18.87 3.13 14.85
CA ASP A 71 -19.64 4.36 15.03
C ASP A 71 -20.02 4.98 13.66
N SER A 72 -19.11 4.92 12.68
CA SER A 72 -19.43 5.32 11.30
C SER A 72 -20.52 4.45 10.71
N ILE A 73 -20.48 3.13 10.91
CA ILE A 73 -21.51 2.19 10.45
C ILE A 73 -22.87 2.56 11.04
N ARG A 74 -22.94 2.79 12.35
CA ARG A 74 -24.19 3.14 13.05
C ARG A 74 -24.71 4.51 12.62
N LYS A 75 -23.83 5.51 12.62
CA LYS A 75 -24.19 6.91 12.32
C LYS A 75 -24.74 7.10 10.91
N TYR A 76 -24.14 6.41 9.94
CA TYR A 76 -24.46 6.59 8.53
C TYR A 76 -25.25 5.41 7.93
N ASN A 77 -25.70 4.47 8.77
CA ASN A 77 -26.44 3.27 8.35
C ASN A 77 -25.74 2.50 7.21
N ILE A 78 -24.43 2.22 7.39
CA ILE A 78 -23.63 1.51 6.41
C ILE A 78 -23.91 0.02 6.49
N ASN A 79 -24.49 -0.57 5.46
CA ASN A 79 -24.94 -1.96 5.46
C ASN A 79 -23.87 -2.97 5.01
N HIS A 80 -22.82 -2.50 4.35
CA HIS A 80 -21.83 -3.40 3.74
C HIS A 80 -20.40 -2.94 4.02
N LEU A 81 -19.64 -3.83 4.66
CA LEU A 81 -18.23 -3.68 4.96
C LEU A 81 -17.45 -4.87 4.35
N HIS A 82 -16.26 -4.64 3.84
CA HIS A 82 -15.42 -5.68 3.27
C HIS A 82 -13.97 -5.58 3.78
N PHE A 83 -13.43 -6.68 4.30
CA PHE A 83 -12.01 -6.85 4.60
C PHE A 83 -11.28 -7.32 3.35
N THR A 84 -10.20 -6.64 2.97
CA THR A 84 -9.49 -6.95 1.74
C THR A 84 -8.25 -7.81 1.98
N THR A 85 -7.79 -8.51 0.94
CA THR A 85 -6.53 -9.27 0.99
C THR A 85 -5.28 -8.40 1.16
N CYS A 86 -5.40 -7.08 1.05
CA CYS A 86 -4.34 -6.13 1.38
C CYS A 86 -4.54 -5.52 2.77
N GLN A 87 -5.37 -6.14 3.61
CA GLN A 87 -5.58 -5.76 5.00
C GLN A 87 -6.06 -4.30 5.15
N THR A 88 -6.98 -3.90 4.29
CA THR A 88 -7.72 -2.64 4.38
C THR A 88 -9.19 -2.93 4.64
N ILE A 89 -9.92 -1.96 5.20
CA ILE A 89 -11.37 -2.03 5.36
C ILE A 89 -12.00 -1.19 4.25
N GLN A 90 -13.02 -1.72 3.59
CA GLN A 90 -13.84 -0.99 2.63
C GLN A 90 -15.23 -0.79 3.21
N LEU A 91 -15.70 0.43 3.18
CA LEU A 91 -17.09 0.78 3.42
C LEU A 91 -17.79 0.93 2.08
N HIS A 92 -18.89 0.26 1.88
CA HIS A 92 -19.66 0.23 0.64
C HIS A 92 -20.99 0.96 0.77
N ASP A 93 -21.60 1.25 -0.36
CA ASP A 93 -22.92 1.86 -0.49
C ASP A 93 -23.04 3.23 0.19
N LEU A 94 -21.91 3.95 0.31
CA LEU A 94 -21.88 5.28 0.90
C LEU A 94 -22.56 6.29 -0.03
N GLN A 95 -23.51 7.03 0.51
CA GLN A 95 -24.08 8.17 -0.19
C GLN A 95 -23.04 9.29 -0.33
N PRO A 96 -23.12 10.13 -1.37
CA PRO A 96 -22.13 11.17 -1.67
C PRO A 96 -21.82 12.07 -0.48
N GLU A 97 -22.85 12.51 0.24
CA GLU A 97 -22.77 13.40 1.40
C GLU A 97 -22.06 12.78 2.62
N VAL A 98 -21.96 11.46 2.67
CA VAL A 98 -21.31 10.72 3.77
C VAL A 98 -19.80 10.62 3.57
N LEU A 99 -19.32 10.66 2.33
CA LEU A 99 -17.89 10.43 2.02
C LEU A 99 -16.97 11.41 2.73
N TYR A 100 -17.22 12.71 2.58
CA TYR A 100 -16.38 13.75 3.17
C TYR A 100 -16.32 13.66 4.71
N PRO A 101 -17.46 13.61 5.43
CA PRO A 101 -17.44 13.51 6.90
C PRO A 101 -16.75 12.26 7.42
N VAL A 102 -16.91 11.11 6.74
CA VAL A 102 -16.21 9.86 7.11
C VAL A 102 -14.71 10.00 6.90
N MET A 103 -14.25 10.58 5.78
CA MET A 103 -12.84 10.78 5.50
C MET A 103 -12.19 11.75 6.47
N GLU A 104 -12.85 12.87 6.78
CA GLU A 104 -12.35 13.86 7.73
C GLU A 104 -12.24 13.25 9.14
N ASN A 105 -13.26 12.55 9.61
CA ASN A 105 -13.25 11.90 10.91
C ASN A 105 -12.24 10.73 10.96
N ALA A 106 -12.00 10.01 9.86
CA ALA A 106 -10.98 8.96 9.77
C ALA A 106 -9.57 9.49 10.10
N LEU A 107 -9.23 10.69 9.61
CA LEU A 107 -7.94 11.34 9.87
C LEU A 107 -7.72 11.59 11.36
N SER A 108 -8.76 11.98 12.12
CA SER A 108 -8.70 12.17 13.58
C SER A 108 -8.40 10.86 14.33
N HIS A 109 -8.62 9.71 13.69
CA HIS A 109 -8.32 8.37 14.23
C HIS A 109 -7.07 7.74 13.60
N ASN A 110 -6.18 8.56 13.00
CA ASN A 110 -4.98 8.09 12.28
C ASN A 110 -5.30 7.06 11.17
N ILE A 111 -6.43 7.24 10.48
CA ILE A 111 -6.83 6.43 9.33
C ILE A 111 -6.80 7.32 8.09
N VAL A 112 -5.91 7.00 7.15
CA VAL A 112 -5.81 7.70 5.86
C VAL A 112 -6.53 6.89 4.79
N THR A 113 -7.23 7.57 3.90
CA THR A 113 -7.87 6.94 2.74
C THR A 113 -7.07 7.16 1.44
N MET A 114 -6.30 8.25 1.38
CA MET A 114 -5.47 8.63 0.23
C MET A 114 -4.48 7.52 -0.13
N GLY A 115 -4.26 7.32 -1.41
CA GLY A 115 -3.46 6.20 -1.93
C GLY A 115 -4.15 4.83 -1.78
N GLY A 116 -5.35 4.76 -1.19
CA GLY A 116 -6.13 3.53 -1.09
C GLY A 116 -6.59 2.99 -2.45
N GLY A 117 -6.71 3.85 -3.45
CA GLY A 117 -6.99 3.51 -4.85
C GLY A 117 -5.89 3.98 -5.79
N GLY A 118 -6.17 4.04 -7.10
CA GLY A 118 -5.25 4.59 -8.09
C GLY A 118 -3.91 3.86 -8.24
N ASP A 119 -2.93 4.55 -8.78
CA ASP A 119 -1.60 4.03 -9.09
C ASP A 119 -0.57 4.56 -8.07
N PHE A 120 -0.76 4.17 -6.82
CA PHE A 120 0.00 4.60 -5.64
C PHE A 120 0.46 3.39 -4.82
N PRO A 121 1.42 3.58 -3.90
CA PRO A 121 1.74 2.59 -2.88
C PRO A 121 0.49 2.25 -2.07
N ARG A 122 0.24 0.94 -1.95
CA ARG A 122 -0.94 0.41 -1.24
C ARG A 122 -0.60 0.14 0.22
N ASN A 123 -1.59 -0.30 0.97
CA ASN A 123 -1.37 -0.76 2.33
C ASN A 123 -0.28 -1.85 2.36
N VAL A 124 0.64 -1.77 3.31
CA VAL A 124 1.61 -2.82 3.59
C VAL A 124 0.92 -3.96 4.30
N MET A 125 1.25 -5.18 3.93
CA MET A 125 0.67 -6.39 4.51
C MET A 125 1.66 -7.03 5.49
N CYS A 126 1.12 -7.55 6.60
CA CYS A 126 1.84 -8.25 7.65
C CYS A 126 1.07 -9.53 8.02
N PRO A 127 1.73 -10.62 8.41
CA PRO A 127 1.03 -11.77 8.96
C PRO A 127 0.20 -11.35 10.18
N PRO A 128 -1.08 -11.77 10.27
CA PRO A 128 -1.98 -11.27 11.33
C PRO A 128 -1.58 -11.71 12.74
N LEU A 129 -0.78 -12.76 12.85
CA LEU A 129 -0.27 -13.28 14.12
C LEU A 129 1.19 -12.93 14.39
N SER A 130 1.79 -12.02 13.60
CA SER A 130 3.19 -11.61 13.82
C SER A 130 3.36 -11.02 15.22
N GLY A 131 4.35 -11.49 15.92
CA GLY A 131 4.65 -11.18 17.33
C GLY A 131 4.06 -12.17 18.34
N VAL A 132 3.15 -13.07 17.91
CA VAL A 132 2.52 -14.08 18.77
C VAL A 132 2.40 -15.46 18.11
N GLU A 133 2.84 -15.60 16.86
CA GLU A 133 2.75 -16.86 16.13
C GLU A 133 3.84 -17.85 16.59
N GLN A 134 3.43 -19.02 17.04
CA GLN A 134 4.38 -20.08 17.40
C GLN A 134 5.18 -20.52 16.15
N GLY A 135 6.51 -20.48 16.24
CA GLY A 135 7.42 -20.86 15.17
C GLY A 135 7.66 -19.75 14.13
N GLU A 136 7.28 -18.52 14.41
CA GLU A 136 7.79 -17.39 13.62
C GLU A 136 9.29 -17.19 13.89
N TYR A 137 10.00 -16.70 12.88
CA TYR A 137 11.42 -16.38 13.05
C TYR A 137 11.61 -15.15 13.94
N PHE A 138 10.82 -14.09 13.69
CA PHE A 138 10.74 -12.91 14.55
C PHE A 138 9.52 -12.07 14.21
N ASN A 139 9.17 -11.13 15.12
CA ASN A 139 8.06 -10.21 14.92
C ASN A 139 8.38 -9.19 13.82
N VAL A 140 7.66 -9.27 12.70
CA VAL A 140 7.83 -8.36 11.56
C VAL A 140 6.85 -7.18 11.56
N LEU A 141 5.91 -7.12 12.51
CA LEU A 141 4.89 -6.08 12.56
C LEU A 141 5.46 -4.65 12.65
N PRO A 142 6.46 -4.34 13.50
CA PRO A 142 7.03 -3.00 13.57
C PRO A 142 7.63 -2.55 12.24
N TYR A 143 8.32 -3.44 11.55
CA TYR A 143 8.93 -3.16 10.25
C TYR A 143 7.86 -2.90 9.18
N ALA A 144 6.76 -3.64 9.21
CA ALA A 144 5.63 -3.43 8.31
C ALA A 144 4.92 -2.09 8.57
N GLU A 145 4.80 -1.67 9.83
CA GLU A 145 4.25 -0.36 10.20
C GLU A 145 5.14 0.78 9.70
N ILE A 146 6.44 0.73 9.97
CA ILE A 146 7.43 1.72 9.51
C ILE A 146 7.46 1.79 7.98
N ALA A 147 7.47 0.65 7.30
CA ALA A 147 7.40 0.59 5.83
C ALA A 147 6.11 1.22 5.29
N GLY A 148 4.99 1.00 5.97
CA GLY A 148 3.71 1.61 5.61
C GLY A 148 3.71 3.12 5.76
N GLU A 149 4.27 3.65 6.83
CA GLU A 149 4.44 5.08 7.06
C GLU A 149 5.39 5.71 6.03
N TYR A 150 6.53 5.07 5.78
CA TYR A 150 7.50 5.54 4.78
C TYR A 150 6.89 5.64 3.38
N LEU A 151 6.10 4.65 2.98
CA LEU A 151 5.42 4.64 1.69
C LEU A 151 4.38 5.74 1.52
N MET A 152 3.87 6.33 2.60
CA MET A 152 2.98 7.49 2.53
C MET A 152 3.65 8.72 1.89
N ASN A 153 4.97 8.86 2.03
CA ASN A 153 5.73 9.96 1.42
C ASN A 153 5.66 9.93 -0.12
N PHE A 154 5.44 8.76 -0.73
CA PHE A 154 5.37 8.60 -2.17
C PHE A 154 3.97 8.81 -2.77
N ILE A 155 2.93 8.97 -1.94
CA ILE A 155 1.55 9.15 -2.43
C ILE A 155 1.36 10.51 -3.12
N LYS A 156 2.01 11.56 -2.61
CA LYS A 156 2.02 12.91 -3.22
C LYS A 156 3.24 13.15 -4.11
N ALA A 157 4.10 12.15 -4.27
CA ALA A 157 5.28 12.20 -5.13
C ALA A 157 4.91 11.97 -6.61
N GLU A 158 5.92 11.74 -7.41
CA GLU A 158 5.76 11.56 -8.84
C GLU A 158 4.90 10.33 -9.21
N LYS A 159 4.24 10.43 -10.35
CA LYS A 159 3.36 9.39 -10.89
C LYS A 159 4.09 8.06 -11.02
N MET A 160 3.40 6.99 -10.66
CA MET A 160 3.83 5.60 -10.85
C MET A 160 3.10 4.94 -12.04
N PRO A 161 3.70 3.91 -12.67
CA PRO A 161 3.03 3.20 -13.77
C PRO A 161 1.74 2.50 -13.28
N ARG A 162 1.79 1.96 -12.06
CA ARG A 162 0.69 1.21 -11.44
C ARG A 162 0.86 1.17 -9.91
N LYS A 163 -0.13 0.61 -9.20
CA LYS A 163 -0.07 0.36 -7.75
C LYS A 163 1.13 -0.51 -7.36
N LEU A 164 1.79 -0.15 -6.27
CA LEU A 164 2.86 -0.90 -5.63
C LEU A 164 2.33 -1.56 -4.34
N LYS A 165 2.60 -2.85 -4.17
CA LYS A 165 2.21 -3.63 -2.98
C LYS A 165 3.44 -4.20 -2.30
N VAL A 166 3.64 -3.83 -1.05
CA VAL A 166 4.72 -4.33 -0.19
C VAL A 166 4.13 -5.23 0.88
N CYS A 167 4.82 -6.30 1.23
CA CYS A 167 4.42 -7.16 2.33
C CYS A 167 5.59 -7.85 3.02
N PHE A 168 5.32 -8.30 4.23
CA PHE A 168 6.24 -9.02 5.09
C PHE A 168 5.72 -10.44 5.37
N SER A 169 6.62 -11.38 5.54
CA SER A 169 6.35 -12.71 6.07
C SER A 169 7.26 -12.97 7.26
N ASN A 170 6.71 -13.52 8.35
CA ASN A 170 7.42 -13.78 9.60
C ASN A 170 7.91 -15.23 9.72
N SER A 171 7.51 -16.10 8.80
CA SER A 171 7.75 -17.53 8.90
C SER A 171 7.77 -18.21 7.53
N PRO A 172 8.22 -19.49 7.44
CA PRO A 172 8.19 -20.28 6.20
C PRO A 172 6.79 -20.46 5.61
N LYS A 173 5.73 -20.29 6.40
CA LYS A 173 4.33 -20.43 5.96
C LYS A 173 3.94 -19.38 4.92
N ASN A 174 4.62 -18.22 4.91
CA ASN A 174 4.46 -17.17 3.91
C ASN A 174 2.99 -16.75 3.66
N PHE A 175 2.20 -16.55 4.72
CA PHE A 175 0.76 -16.25 4.64
C PHE A 175 0.42 -15.00 3.82
N THR A 176 1.28 -13.99 3.82
CA THR A 176 1.11 -12.79 3.02
C THR A 176 1.50 -12.97 1.56
N HIS A 177 2.07 -14.13 1.23
CA HIS A 177 2.57 -14.43 -0.10
C HIS A 177 3.67 -13.46 -0.57
N ALA A 178 4.63 -13.16 0.31
CA ALA A 178 5.71 -12.20 0.06
C ALA A 178 6.55 -12.55 -1.16
N THR A 179 6.77 -13.86 -1.44
CA THR A 179 7.56 -14.35 -2.57
C THR A 179 6.98 -14.04 -3.95
N PHE A 180 5.72 -13.56 -4.04
CA PHE A 180 5.11 -13.17 -5.31
C PHE A 180 4.28 -11.88 -5.22
N ARG A 181 4.76 -10.92 -4.46
CA ARG A 181 4.27 -9.54 -4.44
C ARG A 181 5.16 -8.62 -5.28
N ASP A 182 4.75 -7.36 -5.38
CA ASP A 182 5.57 -6.34 -6.06
C ASP A 182 6.91 -6.17 -5.34
N LEU A 183 6.89 -6.19 -3.99
CA LEU A 183 8.05 -6.29 -3.11
C LEU A 183 7.65 -7.09 -1.86
N GLY A 184 8.45 -8.09 -1.50
CA GLY A 184 8.22 -8.94 -0.34
C GLY A 184 9.48 -9.14 0.49
N PHE A 185 9.33 -9.01 1.81
CA PHE A 185 10.35 -9.28 2.81
C PHE A 185 9.98 -10.58 3.52
N VAL A 186 10.81 -11.59 3.40
CA VAL A 186 10.60 -12.91 4.03
C VAL A 186 11.61 -13.07 5.15
N ALA A 187 11.13 -13.10 6.39
CA ALA A 187 11.98 -13.38 7.54
C ALA A 187 12.62 -14.77 7.41
N ASN A 188 13.87 -14.89 7.84
CA ASN A 188 14.62 -16.13 7.84
C ASN A 188 15.16 -16.45 9.23
N GLU A 189 15.73 -17.66 9.38
CA GLU A 189 16.26 -18.19 10.65
C GLU A 189 17.43 -17.38 11.23
N ASN A 190 18.08 -16.56 10.42
CA ASN A 190 19.18 -15.69 10.84
C ASN A 190 18.70 -14.36 11.45
N GLY A 191 17.40 -14.18 11.68
CA GLY A 191 16.82 -12.93 12.16
C GLY A 191 16.85 -11.80 11.12
N LYS A 192 16.97 -12.14 9.84
CA LYS A 192 17.11 -11.21 8.71
C LYS A 192 16.01 -11.43 7.68
N PHE A 193 16.02 -10.62 6.60
CA PHE A 193 15.07 -10.76 5.51
C PHE A 193 15.72 -11.23 4.21
N ASP A 194 15.08 -12.16 3.52
CA ASP A 194 15.25 -12.36 2.09
C ASP A 194 14.25 -11.48 1.35
N VAL A 195 14.72 -10.82 0.28
CA VAL A 195 13.92 -9.82 -0.45
C VAL A 195 13.55 -10.33 -1.84
N TYR A 196 12.26 -10.35 -2.13
CA TYR A 196 11.69 -10.74 -3.41
C TYR A 196 11.02 -9.54 -4.08
N SER A 197 11.21 -9.39 -5.39
CA SER A 197 10.71 -8.23 -6.13
C SER A 197 10.09 -8.62 -7.46
N ALA A 198 9.18 -7.79 -7.98
CA ALA A 198 8.49 -7.93 -9.26
C ALA A 198 7.69 -9.22 -9.43
N GLY A 199 7.12 -9.76 -8.36
CA GLY A 199 6.16 -10.87 -8.44
C GLY A 199 4.72 -10.39 -8.62
N GLY A 200 3.81 -11.34 -8.79
CA GLY A 200 2.37 -11.06 -8.80
C GLY A 200 1.51 -12.16 -9.35
N LEU A 201 0.27 -12.20 -8.85
CA LEU A 201 -0.81 -13.06 -9.36
C LEU A 201 -1.68 -12.34 -10.39
N GLY A 202 -2.62 -13.02 -10.95
CA GLY A 202 -3.51 -12.56 -12.00
C GLY A 202 -3.03 -13.03 -13.38
N ASN A 203 -3.53 -12.42 -14.44
CA ASN A 203 -3.10 -12.76 -15.80
C ASN A 203 -1.57 -12.64 -15.90
N ASN A 204 -0.92 -13.65 -16.48
CA ASN A 204 0.53 -13.74 -16.58
C ASN A 204 1.20 -13.64 -15.18
N TYR A 205 0.88 -14.59 -14.31
CA TYR A 205 1.46 -14.68 -12.96
C TYR A 205 2.97 -14.95 -13.02
N LYS A 206 3.70 -14.39 -12.05
CA LYS A 206 5.14 -14.60 -11.91
C LYS A 206 5.55 -14.63 -10.44
N MET A 207 6.49 -15.50 -10.13
CA MET A 207 7.21 -15.44 -8.87
C MET A 207 8.05 -14.16 -8.81
N GLY A 208 8.24 -13.64 -7.61
CA GLY A 208 9.21 -12.59 -7.37
C GLY A 208 10.64 -13.08 -7.63
N VAL A 209 11.47 -12.20 -8.16
CA VAL A 209 12.90 -12.42 -8.28
C VAL A 209 13.52 -12.17 -6.90
N LYS A 210 14.32 -13.11 -6.38
CA LYS A 210 15.10 -12.87 -5.17
C LYS A 210 16.21 -11.87 -5.50
N VAL A 211 16.12 -10.67 -4.97
CA VAL A 211 17.05 -9.55 -5.26
C VAL A 211 18.08 -9.35 -4.15
N ALA A 212 17.84 -9.89 -2.96
CA ALA A 212 18.78 -9.88 -1.85
C ALA A 212 18.48 -11.01 -0.86
N GLU A 213 19.50 -11.42 -0.11
CA GLU A 213 19.45 -12.39 0.98
C GLU A 213 20.06 -11.80 2.25
N ASN A 214 19.59 -12.26 3.41
CA ASN A 214 20.13 -11.90 4.72
C ASN A 214 20.24 -10.37 4.94
N VAL A 215 19.21 -9.64 4.52
CA VAL A 215 19.11 -8.19 4.72
C VAL A 215 18.81 -7.89 6.18
N GLU A 216 19.61 -7.02 6.78
CA GLU A 216 19.39 -6.53 8.15
C GLU A 216 18.02 -5.80 8.23
N PRO A 217 17.20 -6.09 9.24
CA PRO A 217 15.86 -5.51 9.34
C PRO A 217 15.83 -3.98 9.36
N ASN A 218 16.87 -3.33 9.89
CA ASN A 218 16.98 -1.88 9.91
C ASN A 218 17.26 -1.25 8.53
N LYS A 219 17.54 -2.06 7.49
CA LYS A 219 17.84 -1.59 6.13
C LYS A 219 16.68 -1.67 5.14
N ILE A 220 15.51 -2.14 5.55
CA ILE A 220 14.38 -2.41 4.63
C ILE A 220 13.94 -1.18 3.83
N LEU A 221 14.08 0.03 4.37
CA LEU A 221 13.64 1.25 3.67
C LEU A 221 14.50 1.55 2.44
N PHE A 222 15.79 1.18 2.43
CA PHE A 222 16.64 1.27 1.24
C PHE A 222 16.09 0.41 0.10
N TYR A 223 15.64 -0.81 0.41
CA TYR A 223 15.05 -1.73 -0.56
C TYR A 223 13.69 -1.26 -1.06
N ILE A 224 12.88 -0.67 -0.18
CA ILE A 224 11.58 -0.09 -0.57
C ILE A 224 11.80 1.08 -1.53
N LYS A 225 12.75 1.97 -1.25
CA LYS A 225 13.10 3.09 -2.13
C LYS A 225 13.66 2.60 -3.47
N ALA A 226 14.56 1.62 -3.43
CA ALA A 226 15.09 0.99 -4.64
C ALA A 226 13.98 0.40 -5.52
N MET A 227 13.00 -0.30 -4.92
CA MET A 227 11.84 -0.81 -5.65
C MET A 227 11.01 0.30 -6.27
N TRP A 228 10.78 1.40 -5.54
CA TRP A 228 10.04 2.54 -6.07
C TRP A 228 10.76 3.17 -7.26
N LEU A 229 12.08 3.37 -7.18
CA LEU A 229 12.90 3.88 -8.28
C LEU A 229 12.91 2.92 -9.47
N THR A 230 13.12 1.62 -9.24
CA THR A 230 13.10 0.59 -10.28
C THR A 230 11.77 0.59 -11.03
N PHE A 231 10.65 0.63 -10.29
CA PHE A 231 9.32 0.63 -10.90
C PHE A 231 9.03 1.91 -11.69
N ARG A 232 9.50 3.06 -11.23
CA ARG A 232 9.37 4.32 -11.97
C ARG A 232 10.21 4.35 -13.24
N THR A 233 11.42 3.80 -13.18
CA THR A 233 12.37 3.81 -14.30
C THR A 233 11.98 2.80 -15.39
N TYR A 234 11.59 1.60 -15.02
CA TYR A 234 11.42 0.48 -15.95
C TYR A 234 9.96 0.03 -16.11
N GLY A 235 9.03 0.59 -15.37
CA GLY A 235 7.62 0.25 -15.46
C GLY A 235 6.95 0.82 -16.69
N ASN A 236 5.93 0.13 -17.19
CA ASN A 236 5.22 0.52 -18.41
C ASN A 236 4.13 1.56 -18.10
N TYR A 237 4.28 2.77 -18.60
CA TYR A 237 3.30 3.86 -18.47
C TYR A 237 2.26 3.89 -19.57
N GLU A 238 2.55 3.28 -20.72
CA GLU A 238 1.73 3.35 -21.93
C GLU A 238 0.66 2.25 -21.94
N ASN A 239 1.06 1.01 -21.69
CA ASN A 239 0.15 -0.13 -21.70
C ASN A 239 -0.29 -0.52 -20.30
N ARG A 240 -1.48 -0.06 -19.89
CA ARG A 240 -2.05 -0.36 -18.57
C ARG A 240 -2.20 -1.86 -18.28
N GLY A 241 -2.39 -2.69 -19.29
CA GLY A 241 -2.46 -4.16 -19.18
C GLY A 241 -1.13 -4.78 -18.76
N LYS A 242 -0.02 -4.15 -19.11
CA LYS A 242 1.36 -4.57 -18.82
C LYS A 242 2.07 -3.66 -17.80
N ALA A 243 1.34 -2.81 -17.07
CA ALA A 243 1.91 -1.82 -16.15
C ALA A 243 2.24 -2.36 -14.75
N ARG A 244 1.95 -3.63 -14.42
CA ARG A 244 2.32 -4.22 -13.12
C ARG A 244 3.79 -4.61 -13.10
N THR A 245 4.38 -4.58 -11.91
CA THR A 245 5.80 -4.84 -11.66
C THR A 245 6.31 -6.13 -12.28
N ARG A 246 5.53 -7.20 -12.26
CA ARG A 246 5.91 -8.50 -12.82
C ARG A 246 6.24 -8.49 -14.32
N TYR A 247 5.73 -7.51 -15.06
CA TYR A 247 6.05 -7.37 -16.48
C TYR A 247 7.43 -6.79 -16.73
N MET A 248 8.08 -6.17 -15.73
CA MET A 248 9.45 -5.70 -15.84
C MET A 248 10.45 -6.85 -16.03
N GLN A 249 10.14 -8.05 -15.50
CA GLN A 249 10.99 -9.22 -15.73
C GLN A 249 11.13 -9.53 -17.24
N GLU A 250 10.04 -9.47 -17.99
CA GLU A 250 10.06 -9.68 -19.45
C GLU A 250 10.66 -8.47 -20.18
N ALA A 251 10.28 -7.28 -19.78
CA ALA A 251 10.73 -6.03 -20.42
C ALA A 251 12.25 -5.85 -20.34
N LEU A 252 12.87 -6.35 -19.29
CA LEU A 252 14.35 -6.31 -19.09
C LEU A 252 15.06 -7.56 -19.61
N GLY A 253 14.34 -8.52 -20.23
CA GLY A 253 14.95 -9.70 -20.83
C GLY A 253 15.24 -10.84 -19.86
N GLY A 254 14.54 -10.90 -18.73
CA GLY A 254 14.62 -12.02 -17.79
C GLY A 254 14.90 -11.63 -16.34
N THR A 255 14.90 -12.64 -15.49
CA THR A 255 15.04 -12.46 -14.03
C THR A 255 16.40 -11.93 -13.62
N GLU A 256 17.48 -12.36 -14.27
CA GLU A 256 18.85 -11.92 -13.98
C GLU A 256 19.04 -10.44 -14.31
N ASN A 257 18.59 -10.03 -15.50
CA ASN A 257 18.66 -8.62 -15.90
C ASN A 257 17.78 -7.73 -15.00
N TYR A 258 16.61 -8.24 -14.59
CA TYR A 258 15.78 -7.55 -13.62
C TYR A 258 16.50 -7.37 -12.27
N ALA A 259 17.10 -8.45 -11.74
CA ALA A 259 17.86 -8.38 -10.49
C ALA A 259 19.02 -7.39 -10.57
N LYS A 260 19.74 -7.37 -11.70
CA LYS A 260 20.80 -6.40 -11.96
C LYS A 260 20.27 -4.96 -11.93
N ALA A 261 19.21 -4.67 -12.69
CA ALA A 261 18.60 -3.34 -12.75
C ALA A 261 18.06 -2.86 -11.36
N TYR A 262 17.49 -3.78 -10.59
CA TYR A 262 17.07 -3.49 -9.22
C TYR A 262 18.26 -3.16 -8.32
N ASN A 263 19.33 -3.95 -8.38
CA ASN A 263 20.52 -3.74 -7.56
C ASN A 263 21.29 -2.46 -7.96
N GLU A 264 21.30 -2.07 -9.23
CA GLU A 264 21.80 -0.76 -9.66
C GLU A 264 21.03 0.37 -8.96
N LYS A 265 19.69 0.31 -8.91
CA LYS A 265 18.89 1.29 -8.18
C LYS A 265 19.11 1.24 -6.67
N LEU A 266 19.36 0.07 -6.11
CA LEU A 266 19.71 -0.07 -4.69
C LEU A 266 21.06 0.61 -4.38
N GLN A 267 22.07 0.46 -5.24
CA GLN A 267 23.34 1.15 -5.08
C GLN A 267 23.19 2.68 -5.20
N GLU A 268 22.34 3.16 -6.12
CA GLU A 268 22.01 4.59 -6.21
C GLU A 268 21.42 5.10 -4.88
N VAL A 269 20.53 4.32 -4.26
CA VAL A 269 19.93 4.69 -2.95
C VAL A 269 20.99 4.72 -1.85
N PHE A 270 21.87 3.72 -1.76
CA PHE A 270 22.96 3.74 -0.78
C PHE A 270 23.93 4.91 -0.98
N ALA A 271 24.23 5.24 -2.24
CA ALA A 271 25.12 6.34 -2.59
C ALA A 271 24.50 7.74 -2.40
N SER A 272 23.18 7.84 -2.23
CA SER A 272 22.47 9.13 -2.11
C SER A 272 22.78 9.88 -0.81
N GLY A 273 23.34 9.21 0.18
CA GLY A 273 23.59 9.77 1.52
C GLY A 273 22.34 9.97 2.37
N GLU A 274 21.15 9.57 1.89
CA GLU A 274 19.92 9.62 2.69
C GLU A 274 19.97 8.58 3.80
N ASP A 275 19.72 9.00 5.04
CA ASP A 275 19.62 8.07 6.15
C ASP A 275 18.25 7.41 6.18
N LEU A 276 18.22 6.15 5.74
CA LEU A 276 17.06 5.28 5.72
C LEU A 276 17.19 4.12 6.72
N ASN A 277 18.08 4.23 7.69
CA ASN A 277 18.19 3.26 8.75
C ASN A 277 16.98 3.34 9.67
N ILE A 278 16.52 2.18 10.12
CA ILE A 278 15.48 2.08 11.13
C ILE A 278 16.20 1.85 12.46
N GLU A 279 15.97 2.73 13.42
CA GLU A 279 16.40 2.47 14.79
C GLU A 279 15.63 1.26 15.35
N PRO A 280 16.31 0.35 16.05
CA PRO A 280 15.66 -0.76 16.72
C PRO A 280 14.58 -0.24 17.67
N GLN A 281 13.32 -0.43 17.34
CA GLN A 281 12.24 -0.14 18.27
C GLN A 281 12.19 -1.29 19.25
N SER A 282 12.42 -1.01 20.54
CA SER A 282 12.02 -1.92 21.59
C SER A 282 10.50 -2.10 21.48
N LEU A 283 10.11 -3.35 21.27
CA LEU A 283 8.70 -3.73 21.28
C LEU A 283 8.26 -3.76 22.74
N GLU A 284 7.64 -2.68 23.21
CA GLU A 284 6.78 -2.70 24.39
C GLU A 284 5.35 -3.02 23.99
#